data_29c8e778a0171cb4e1026ec0338cdbd2
#
_entry.id   29c8e778a0171cb4e1026ec0338cdbd2
#
_cell.length_a   1.000
_cell.length_b   1.000
_cell.length_c   1.000
_cell.angle_alpha   90.00
_cell.angle_beta   90.00
_cell.angle_gamma   90.00
#
_symmetry.space_group_name_H-M   'P 1'
#
loop_
_entity.id
_entity.type
_entity.pdbx_description
1 polymer ?
#
loop_
_entity_poly.entity_id
_entity_poly.type
_entity_poly.pdbx_seq_one_letter_code
_entity_poly.pdbx_strand_id
1 'polypeptide(L)'
;AEALKILVASPIISNIDYLHLGSNNLGDEGAKIVAESPLFAKVHTLNLECNGIGAEGAKALANSKTLTEVTSLSMVDNRVGDEGALAIAQSDNLKNLTYLHLGGNLVKSEEVKKALRESPKLTQLKTLNVF
;
A
#
# COMPACT_ATOMS: atom_id res chain seq x y z
N ALA A 1 12.59 -8.36 6.31
CA ALA A 1 11.31 -9.10 6.17
C ALA A 1 11.20 -10.34 7.06
N GLU A 2 12.30 -10.79 7.67
CA GLU A 2 12.27 -11.98 8.53
C GLU A 2 11.37 -11.82 9.75
N ALA A 3 11.45 -10.67 10.42
CA ALA A 3 10.58 -10.41 11.57
C ALA A 3 9.10 -10.40 11.17
N LEU A 4 8.80 -9.89 9.97
CA LEU A 4 7.44 -9.88 9.46
C LEU A 4 6.93 -11.29 9.17
N LYS A 5 7.78 -12.18 8.65
CA LYS A 5 7.42 -13.58 8.43
C LYS A 5 7.06 -14.29 9.74
N ILE A 6 7.80 -14.00 10.79
CA ILE A 6 7.52 -14.54 12.13
C ILE A 6 6.19 -14.02 12.65
N LEU A 7 5.93 -12.71 12.48
CA LEU A 7 4.69 -12.09 12.92
C LEU A 7 3.46 -12.72 12.25
N VAL A 8 3.49 -12.87 10.92
CA VAL A 8 2.33 -13.39 10.18
C VAL A 8 2.09 -14.87 10.41
N ALA A 9 3.10 -15.59 10.90
CA ALA A 9 2.97 -17.00 11.27
C ALA A 9 2.40 -17.20 12.68
N SER A 10 2.23 -16.12 13.46
CA SER A 10 1.77 -16.22 14.85
C SER A 10 0.27 -16.52 14.91
N PRO A 11 -0.16 -17.60 15.59
CA PRO A 11 -1.58 -17.90 15.75
C PRO A 11 -2.27 -17.05 16.82
N ILE A 12 -1.52 -16.26 17.57
CA ILE A 12 -2.04 -15.49 18.72
C ILE A 12 -2.61 -14.14 18.26
N ILE A 13 -2.04 -13.56 17.20
CA ILE A 13 -2.39 -12.22 16.75
C ILE A 13 -3.56 -12.31 15.76
N SER A 14 -4.61 -11.51 15.99
CA SER A 14 -5.78 -11.47 15.13
C SER A 14 -6.47 -10.11 15.23
N ASN A 15 -7.37 -9.81 14.28
CA ASN A 15 -8.20 -8.61 14.27
C ASN A 15 -7.41 -7.29 14.29
N ILE A 16 -6.31 -7.27 13.54
CA ILE A 16 -5.50 -6.05 13.39
C ILE A 16 -6.28 -5.06 12.52
N ASP A 17 -6.55 -3.89 13.07
CA ASP A 17 -7.23 -2.80 12.37
C ASP A 17 -6.24 -1.74 11.88
N TYR A 18 -5.27 -1.41 12.71
CA TYR A 18 -4.25 -0.41 12.42
C TYR A 18 -2.88 -1.10 12.39
N LEU A 19 -2.17 -0.99 11.27
CA LEU A 19 -0.85 -1.58 11.10
C LEU A 19 0.16 -0.51 10.72
N HIS A 20 1.12 -0.27 11.60
CA HIS A 20 2.19 0.68 11.37
C HIS A 20 3.53 -0.07 11.29
N LEU A 21 4.07 -0.15 10.09
CA LEU A 21 5.34 -0.84 9.81
C LEU A 21 6.40 0.11 9.24
N GLY A 22 6.29 1.39 9.50
CA GLY A 22 7.24 2.38 8.99
C GLY A 22 8.67 2.12 9.42
N SER A 23 9.62 2.39 8.54
CA SER A 23 11.06 2.30 8.81
C SER A 23 11.54 0.92 9.26
N ASN A 24 11.08 -0.13 8.59
CA ASN A 24 11.45 -1.52 8.90
C ASN A 24 12.24 -2.23 7.80
N ASN A 25 12.67 -1.49 6.78
CA ASN A 25 13.45 -2.07 5.68
C ASN A 25 12.76 -3.30 5.05
N LEU A 26 11.46 -3.19 4.82
CA LEU A 26 10.65 -4.31 4.32
C LEU A 26 10.93 -4.66 2.87
N GLY A 27 11.15 -3.65 2.03
CA GLY A 27 11.33 -3.85 0.59
C GLY A 27 10.09 -4.43 -0.08
N ASP A 28 10.26 -4.88 -1.31
CA ASP A 28 9.18 -5.50 -2.07
C ASP A 28 8.75 -6.84 -1.46
N GLU A 29 9.68 -7.58 -0.90
CA GLU A 29 9.37 -8.85 -0.22
C GLU A 29 8.41 -8.63 0.95
N GLY A 30 8.72 -7.64 1.81
CA GLY A 30 7.86 -7.31 2.93
C GLY A 30 6.48 -6.82 2.49
N ALA A 31 6.43 -6.01 1.43
CA ALA A 31 5.17 -5.56 0.86
C ALA A 31 4.31 -6.73 0.37
N LYS A 32 4.92 -7.73 -0.25
CA LYS A 32 4.21 -8.96 -0.68
C LYS A 32 3.66 -9.73 0.51
N ILE A 33 4.43 -9.87 1.57
CA ILE A 33 3.98 -10.55 2.79
C ILE A 33 2.75 -9.84 3.37
N VAL A 34 2.78 -8.51 3.46
CA VAL A 34 1.64 -7.73 3.93
C VAL A 34 0.43 -7.93 3.01
N ALA A 35 0.65 -7.92 1.71
CA ALA A 35 -0.41 -8.05 0.72
C ALA A 35 -1.10 -9.42 0.72
N GLU A 36 -0.39 -10.47 1.13
CA GLU A 36 -0.87 -11.84 1.01
C GLU A 36 -1.34 -12.45 2.32
N SER A 37 -0.94 -11.91 3.47
CA SER A 37 -1.28 -12.50 4.75
C SER A 37 -2.73 -12.28 5.15
N PRO A 38 -3.51 -13.35 5.41
CA PRO A 38 -4.87 -13.22 5.90
C PRO A 38 -4.98 -12.54 7.28
N LEU A 39 -3.86 -12.45 8.01
CA LEU A 39 -3.79 -11.73 9.27
C LEU A 39 -4.22 -10.26 9.14
N PHE A 40 -3.99 -9.67 7.96
CA PHE A 40 -4.24 -8.24 7.72
C PHE A 40 -5.56 -7.97 6.97
N ALA A 41 -6.43 -8.97 6.87
CA ALA A 41 -7.67 -8.84 6.10
C ALA A 41 -8.61 -7.75 6.61
N LYS A 42 -8.51 -7.38 7.88
CA LYS A 42 -9.36 -6.35 8.50
C LYS A 42 -8.66 -5.03 8.74
N VAL A 43 -7.45 -4.87 8.24
CA VAL A 43 -6.69 -3.62 8.41
C VAL A 43 -7.38 -2.50 7.63
N HIS A 44 -7.68 -1.41 8.32
CA HIS A 44 -8.25 -0.19 7.74
C HIS A 44 -7.19 0.88 7.52
N THR A 45 -6.21 0.97 8.42
CA THR A 45 -5.12 1.94 8.32
C THR A 45 -3.80 1.20 8.19
N LEU A 46 -3.11 1.43 7.08
CA LEU A 46 -1.84 0.79 6.77
C LEU A 46 -0.77 1.85 6.52
N ASN A 47 0.26 1.83 7.37
CA ASN A 47 1.41 2.72 7.22
C ASN A 47 2.65 1.90 6.88
N LEU A 48 3.21 2.15 5.70
CA LEU A 48 4.41 1.48 5.17
C LEU A 48 5.51 2.48 4.81
N GLU A 49 5.56 3.62 5.48
CA GLU A 49 6.54 4.67 5.19
C GLU A 49 7.98 4.18 5.32
N CYS A 50 8.88 4.74 4.51
CA CYS A 50 10.33 4.53 4.63
C CYS A 50 10.74 3.05 4.65
N ASN A 51 10.27 2.26 3.70
CA ASN A 51 10.55 0.82 3.67
C ASN A 51 11.29 0.35 2.41
N GLY A 52 11.66 1.25 1.51
CA GLY A 52 12.33 0.85 0.28
C GLY A 52 11.45 0.04 -0.68
N ILE A 53 10.13 0.20 -0.58
CA ILE A 53 9.19 -0.52 -1.44
C ILE A 53 9.22 0.10 -2.85
N GLY A 54 9.48 -0.73 -3.84
CA GLY A 54 9.51 -0.34 -5.23
C GLY A 54 8.21 -0.63 -5.97
N ALA A 55 8.30 -0.61 -7.30
CA ALA A 55 7.14 -0.85 -8.16
C ALA A 55 6.53 -2.24 -7.94
N GLU A 56 7.35 -3.27 -7.76
CA GLU A 56 6.86 -4.63 -7.57
C GLU A 56 6.08 -4.79 -6.26
N GLY A 57 6.58 -4.18 -5.18
CA GLY A 57 5.85 -4.19 -3.91
C GLY A 57 4.54 -3.42 -4.00
N ALA A 58 4.55 -2.26 -4.66
CA ALA A 58 3.33 -1.48 -4.88
C ALA A 58 2.29 -2.25 -5.70
N LYS A 59 2.73 -2.99 -6.73
CA LYS A 59 1.85 -3.86 -7.52
C LYS A 59 1.25 -4.97 -6.67
N ALA A 60 2.05 -5.57 -5.80
CA ALA A 60 1.56 -6.61 -4.89
C ALA A 60 0.45 -6.07 -3.98
N LEU A 61 0.66 -4.87 -3.42
CA LEU A 61 -0.36 -4.22 -2.60
C LEU A 61 -1.61 -3.89 -3.40
N ALA A 62 -1.45 -3.33 -4.60
CA ALA A 62 -2.56 -2.98 -5.47
C ALA A 62 -3.40 -4.20 -5.90
N ASN A 63 -2.75 -5.35 -6.04
CA ASN A 63 -3.41 -6.59 -6.47
C ASN A 63 -3.79 -7.50 -5.30
N SER A 64 -3.61 -7.04 -4.08
CA SER A 64 -3.94 -7.82 -2.88
C SER A 64 -5.44 -8.10 -2.81
N LYS A 65 -5.79 -9.37 -2.70
CA LYS A 65 -7.17 -9.80 -2.46
C LYS A 65 -7.51 -9.80 -0.98
N THR A 66 -6.53 -9.56 -0.13
CA THR A 66 -6.66 -9.55 1.33
C THR A 66 -6.93 -8.14 1.87
N LEU A 67 -6.21 -7.13 1.36
CA LEU A 67 -6.25 -5.76 1.89
C LEU A 67 -7.44 -4.94 1.36
N THR A 68 -8.60 -5.55 1.20
CA THR A 68 -9.75 -4.90 0.58
C THR A 68 -10.46 -3.90 1.48
N GLU A 69 -10.25 -3.96 2.79
CA GLU A 69 -10.87 -3.04 3.75
C GLU A 69 -10.01 -1.82 4.08
N VAL A 70 -8.83 -1.69 3.49
CA VAL A 70 -7.95 -0.54 3.74
C VAL A 70 -8.60 0.75 3.24
N THR A 71 -8.73 1.71 4.13
CA THR A 71 -9.27 3.04 3.82
C THR A 71 -8.18 4.12 3.83
N SER A 72 -7.10 3.90 4.56
CA SER A 72 -5.98 4.83 4.66
C SER A 72 -4.67 4.09 4.37
N LEU A 73 -3.94 4.53 3.35
CA LEU A 73 -2.65 3.96 2.98
C LEU A 73 -1.60 5.06 2.88
N SER A 74 -0.56 4.96 3.70
CA SER A 74 0.61 5.81 3.58
C SER A 74 1.82 4.99 3.14
N MET A 75 2.46 5.44 2.06
CA MET A 75 3.69 4.87 1.53
C MET A 75 4.77 5.94 1.35
N VAL A 76 4.74 6.96 2.18
CA VAL A 76 5.70 8.08 2.11
C VAL A 76 7.13 7.56 2.06
N ASP A 77 7.96 8.21 1.24
CA ASP A 77 9.40 7.93 1.16
C ASP A 77 9.74 6.46 0.86
N ASN A 78 9.05 5.90 -0.13
CA ASN A 78 9.42 4.63 -0.74
C ASN A 78 9.98 4.89 -2.15
N ARG A 79 10.00 3.89 -3.00
CA ARG A 79 10.52 3.97 -4.37
C ARG A 79 9.52 3.40 -5.37
N VAL A 80 8.25 3.75 -5.17
CA VAL A 80 7.13 3.22 -5.95
C VAL A 80 7.24 3.59 -7.44
N GLY A 81 7.60 4.83 -7.74
CA GLY A 81 7.76 5.32 -9.11
C GLY A 81 6.45 5.40 -9.87
N ASP A 82 6.55 5.78 -11.14
CA ASP A 82 5.38 5.93 -12.01
C ASP A 82 4.64 4.60 -12.21
N GLU A 83 5.39 3.52 -12.41
CA GLU A 83 4.82 2.20 -12.66
C GLU A 83 4.02 1.68 -11.47
N GLY A 84 4.59 1.79 -10.27
CA GLY A 84 3.89 1.37 -9.06
C GLY A 84 2.67 2.23 -8.74
N ALA A 85 2.80 3.54 -8.94
CA ALA A 85 1.68 4.47 -8.73
C ALA A 85 0.53 4.20 -9.70
N LEU A 86 0.85 3.90 -10.96
CA LEU A 86 -0.16 3.54 -11.95
C LEU A 86 -0.89 2.25 -11.56
N ALA A 87 -0.17 1.26 -11.04
CA ALA A 87 -0.78 0.03 -10.55
C ALA A 87 -1.80 0.31 -9.43
N ILE A 88 -1.46 1.22 -8.52
CA ILE A 88 -2.40 1.63 -7.46
C ILE A 88 -3.63 2.32 -8.06
N ALA A 89 -3.43 3.22 -9.03
CA ALA A 89 -4.54 3.92 -9.70
C ALA A 89 -5.51 2.95 -10.41
N GLN A 90 -5.01 1.81 -10.85
CA GLN A 90 -5.77 0.80 -11.60
C GLN A 90 -6.24 -0.36 -10.72
N SER A 91 -6.05 -0.28 -9.41
CA SER A 91 -6.38 -1.37 -8.49
C SER A 91 -7.88 -1.60 -8.37
N ASP A 92 -8.31 -2.82 -8.64
CA ASP A 92 -9.70 -3.25 -8.40
C ASP A 92 -9.96 -3.54 -6.91
N ASN A 93 -8.92 -3.69 -6.12
CA ASN A 93 -9.04 -4.18 -4.74
C ASN A 93 -8.95 -3.07 -3.70
N LEU A 94 -8.24 -1.97 -3.99
CA LEU A 94 -8.09 -0.83 -3.07
C LEU A 94 -9.21 0.20 -3.23
N LYS A 95 -10.40 -0.25 -3.58
CA LYS A 95 -11.54 0.61 -3.90
C LYS A 95 -12.13 1.37 -2.71
N ASN A 96 -11.77 0.97 -1.49
CA ASN A 96 -12.25 1.63 -0.27
C ASN A 96 -11.30 2.73 0.23
N LEU A 97 -10.20 3.00 -0.48
CA LEU A 97 -9.28 4.07 -0.09
C LEU A 97 -9.97 5.43 -0.07
N THR A 98 -9.85 6.12 1.05
CA THR A 98 -10.25 7.52 1.21
C THR A 98 -9.05 8.43 1.34
N TYR A 99 -7.92 7.89 1.79
CA TYR A 99 -6.66 8.60 1.99
C TYR A 99 -5.52 7.80 1.37
N LEU A 100 -4.73 8.45 0.51
CA LEU A 100 -3.55 7.85 -0.11
C LEU A 100 -2.40 8.86 -0.11
N HIS A 101 -1.28 8.50 0.51
CA HIS A 101 -0.10 9.34 0.54
C HIS A 101 1.08 8.65 -0.14
N LEU A 102 1.49 9.21 -1.28
CA LEU A 102 2.61 8.73 -2.09
C LEU A 102 3.73 9.76 -2.21
N GLY A 103 3.83 10.70 -1.27
CA GLY A 103 4.91 11.69 -1.27
C GLY A 103 6.28 11.03 -1.18
N GLY A 104 7.26 11.60 -1.88
CA GLY A 104 8.63 11.08 -1.84
C GLY A 104 8.82 9.74 -2.55
N ASN A 105 8.00 9.43 -3.55
CA ASN A 105 8.02 8.13 -4.23
C ASN A 105 8.51 8.17 -5.68
N LEU A 106 9.12 9.27 -6.11
CA LEU A 106 9.66 9.39 -7.47
C LEU A 106 8.57 9.27 -8.55
N VAL A 107 7.35 9.66 -8.24
CA VAL A 107 6.28 9.74 -9.23
C VAL A 107 6.47 11.04 -9.99
N LYS A 108 6.94 10.95 -11.22
CA LYS A 108 7.33 12.11 -12.03
C LYS A 108 6.35 12.44 -13.14
N SER A 109 5.65 11.44 -13.64
CA SER A 109 4.71 11.61 -14.75
C SER A 109 3.45 12.33 -14.31
N GLU A 110 3.14 13.46 -14.95
CA GLU A 110 1.90 14.18 -14.71
C GLU A 110 0.67 13.35 -15.14
N GLU A 111 0.85 12.49 -16.14
CA GLU A 111 -0.19 11.59 -16.58
C GLU A 111 -0.54 10.56 -15.51
N VAL A 112 0.47 10.03 -14.82
CA VAL A 112 0.25 9.09 -13.71
C VAL A 112 -0.42 9.79 -12.53
N LYS A 113 0.02 11.01 -12.19
CA LYS A 113 -0.62 11.78 -11.12
C LYS A 113 -2.08 12.06 -11.45
N LYS A 114 -2.37 12.37 -12.71
CA LYS A 114 -3.74 12.55 -13.19
C LYS A 114 -4.54 11.25 -13.10
N ALA A 115 -3.92 10.13 -13.48
CA ALA A 115 -4.56 8.82 -13.38
C ALA A 115 -4.97 8.49 -11.94
N LEU A 116 -4.15 8.88 -10.96
CA LEU A 116 -4.49 8.73 -9.54
C LEU A 116 -5.66 9.63 -9.15
N ARG A 117 -5.62 10.91 -9.53
CA ARG A 117 -6.66 11.87 -9.18
C ARG A 117 -8.01 11.55 -9.80
N GLU A 118 -8.00 11.00 -11.01
CA GLU A 118 -9.22 10.73 -11.79
C GLU A 118 -9.52 9.23 -11.91
N SER A 119 -8.91 8.40 -11.06
CA SER A 119 -9.07 6.95 -11.14
C SER A 119 -10.54 6.52 -11.07
N PRO A 120 -11.04 5.76 -12.06
CA PRO A 120 -12.39 5.21 -11.98
C PRO A 120 -12.49 4.05 -11.00
N LYS A 121 -11.38 3.59 -10.46
CA LYS A 121 -11.31 2.50 -9.47
C LYS A 121 -11.32 3.04 -8.04
N LEU A 122 -10.58 4.13 -7.78
CA LEU A 122 -10.46 4.71 -6.45
C LEU A 122 -11.57 5.74 -6.22
N THR A 123 -12.81 5.29 -6.31
CA THR A 123 -14.00 6.17 -6.35
C THR A 123 -14.30 6.87 -5.02
N GLN A 124 -13.73 6.38 -3.91
CA GLN A 124 -13.95 6.98 -2.58
C GLN A 124 -12.79 7.84 -2.10
N LEU A 125 -11.78 8.04 -2.94
CA LEU A 125 -10.59 8.79 -2.57
C LEU A 125 -10.93 10.26 -2.34
N LYS A 126 -10.61 10.76 -1.14
CA LYS A 126 -10.85 12.14 -0.72
C LYS A 126 -9.56 12.94 -0.57
N THR A 127 -8.49 12.29 -0.13
CA THR A 127 -7.20 12.92 0.08
C THR A 127 -6.14 12.13 -0.67
N LEU A 128 -5.44 12.82 -1.57
CA LEU A 128 -4.34 12.27 -2.33
C LEU A 128 -3.13 13.19 -2.23
N ASN A 129 -2.02 12.67 -1.73
CA ASN A 129 -0.75 13.37 -1.74
C ASN A 129 0.22 12.60 -2.65
N VAL A 130 0.61 13.22 -3.74
CA VAL A 130 1.60 12.67 -4.67
C VAL A 130 2.49 13.82 -5.18
N PHE A 131 3.75 13.83 -4.74
CA PHE A 131 4.72 14.86 -5.11
C PHE A 131 6.14 14.32 -5.10
#